data_597f0665404f9ad522929757820d7ee5
#
_entry.id   597f0665404f9ad522929757820d7ee5
#
_cell.length_a   1.000
_cell.length_b   1.000
_cell.length_c   1.000
_cell.angle_alpha   90.00
_cell.angle_beta   90.00
_cell.angle_gamma   90.00
#
_symmetry.space_group_name_H-M   'P 1'
#
loop_
_entity.id
_entity.type
_entity.pdbx_description
1 polymer ?
#
loop_
_entity_poly.entity_id
_entity_poly.type
_entity_poly.pdbx_seq_one_letter_code
_entity_poly.pdbx_strand_id
1 'polypeptide(L)' 'MSLRQAILDVVQPQKIEEGEDVFDKFGIQITKTRLKGGIGYQINYGERGRYIQVLKKDMNNLMKAMQTAMKAN' A
#
# COMPACT_ATOMS: atom_id res chain seq x y z
N MET A 1 -6.88 20.87 -5.42
CA MET A 1 -6.84 19.74 -4.51
C MET A 1 -8.21 19.47 -3.96
N SER A 2 -8.59 18.22 -3.93
CA SER A 2 -9.90 17.84 -3.45
C SER A 2 -9.92 17.73 -1.93
N LEU A 3 -11.10 17.70 -1.37
CA LEU A 3 -11.25 17.48 0.05
C LEU A 3 -10.64 16.14 0.44
N ARG A 4 -10.84 15.15 -0.41
CA ARG A 4 -10.27 13.84 -0.19
C ARG A 4 -8.76 13.92 -0.05
N GLN A 5 -8.13 14.73 -0.89
CA GLN A 5 -6.70 14.89 -0.84
C GLN A 5 -6.25 15.52 0.47
N ALA A 6 -7.00 16.48 0.94
CA ALA A 6 -6.67 17.14 2.20
C ALA A 6 -6.73 16.15 3.36
N ILE A 7 -7.73 15.28 3.33
CA ILE A 7 -7.88 14.26 4.37
C ILE A 7 -6.72 13.29 4.30
N LEU A 8 -6.33 12.91 3.10
CA LEU A 8 -5.22 11.97 2.93
C LEU A 8 -3.92 12.57 3.44
N ASP A 9 -3.75 13.86 3.28
CA ASP A 9 -2.53 14.51 3.75
C ASP A 9 -2.42 14.42 5.27
N VAL A 10 -3.54 14.34 5.96
CA VAL A 10 -3.55 14.23 7.40
C VAL A 10 -3.26 12.82 7.88
N VAL A 11 -3.96 11.85 7.31
CA VAL A 11 -3.83 10.47 7.75
C VAL A 11 -2.78 9.71 6.95
N GLN A 12 -2.41 10.27 5.83
CA GLN A 12 -1.54 9.62 4.90
C GLN A 12 -0.78 10.70 4.16
N PRO A 13 0.40 11.03 4.61
CA PRO A 13 1.13 12.20 4.13
C PRO A 13 1.52 12.16 2.68
N GLN A 14 1.39 11.03 2.03
CA GLN A 14 1.83 10.92 0.66
C GLN A 14 0.67 10.87 -0.30
N LYS A 15 0.71 11.72 -1.28
CA LYS A 15 -0.20 11.67 -2.39
C LYS A 15 0.44 10.78 -3.45
N ILE A 16 -0.32 9.85 -3.96
CA ILE A 16 0.15 8.97 -5.01
C ILE A 16 -0.05 9.67 -6.34
N GLU A 17 1.01 10.16 -6.93
CA GLU A 17 0.90 10.87 -8.19
C GLU A 17 1.39 10.09 -9.39
N GLU A 18 2.35 9.21 -9.15
CA GLU A 18 2.94 8.44 -10.21
C GLU A 18 2.85 6.97 -9.95
N GLY A 19 1.72 6.59 -9.38
CA GLY A 19 1.52 5.19 -9.09
C GLY A 19 1.41 4.38 -10.37
N GLU A 20 1.99 3.22 -10.34
CA GLU A 20 1.94 2.29 -11.45
C GLU A 20 1.38 0.98 -10.94
N ASP A 21 0.27 0.55 -11.53
CA ASP A 21 -0.34 -0.71 -11.13
C ASP A 21 0.55 -1.86 -11.57
N VAL A 22 1.03 -2.62 -10.62
CA VAL A 22 1.89 -3.75 -10.90
C VAL A 22 1.19 -5.07 -10.65
N PHE A 23 0.03 -5.04 -10.04
CA PHE A 23 -0.75 -6.25 -9.80
C PHE A 23 -2.20 -5.87 -9.54
N ASP A 24 -3.11 -6.61 -10.14
CA ASP A 24 -4.54 -6.33 -9.94
C ASP A 24 -5.33 -7.61 -10.21
N LYS A 25 -5.43 -8.44 -9.20
CA LYS A 25 -6.19 -9.68 -9.26
C LYS A 25 -6.62 -10.09 -7.87
N PHE A 26 -7.59 -10.98 -7.80
CA PHE A 26 -8.04 -11.57 -6.54
C PHE A 26 -8.55 -10.54 -5.54
N GLY A 27 -9.09 -9.42 -6.02
CA GLY A 27 -9.54 -8.38 -5.12
C GLY A 27 -8.41 -7.60 -4.48
N ILE A 28 -7.21 -7.72 -5.03
CA ILE A 28 -6.04 -7.03 -4.52
C ILE A 28 -5.42 -6.21 -5.64
N GLN A 29 -5.19 -4.94 -5.37
CA GLN A 29 -4.52 -4.06 -6.31
C GLN A 29 -3.25 -3.55 -5.65
N ILE A 30 -2.13 -3.69 -6.33
CA ILE A 30 -0.85 -3.21 -5.83
C ILE A 30 -0.32 -2.15 -6.77
N THR A 31 -0.07 -0.98 -6.23
CA THR A 31 0.42 0.15 -6.98
C THR A 31 1.82 0.51 -6.49
N LYS A 32 2.76 0.53 -7.40
CA LYS A 32 4.11 0.95 -7.07
C LYS A 32 4.16 2.47 -7.12
N THR A 33 4.67 3.08 -6.09
CA THR A 33 4.66 4.53 -6.01
C THR A 33 5.76 5.02 -5.09
N ARG A 34 5.92 6.33 -5.08
CA ARG A 34 6.90 6.95 -4.19
C ARG A 34 6.22 7.29 -2.88
N LEU A 35 6.78 6.84 -1.81
CA LEU A 35 6.29 7.11 -0.48
C LEU A 35 7.32 7.95 0.27
N LYS A 36 6.92 8.45 1.43
CA LYS A 36 7.87 9.10 2.30
C LYS A 36 8.88 8.04 2.73
N GLY A 37 10.13 8.30 2.46
CA GLY A 37 11.16 7.33 2.77
C GLY A 37 11.64 6.53 1.58
N GLY A 38 11.01 6.67 0.42
CA GLY A 38 11.50 6.01 -0.78
C GLY A 38 10.39 5.36 -1.60
N ILE A 39 10.80 4.49 -2.48
CA ILE A 39 9.87 3.75 -3.31
C ILE A 39 9.16 2.70 -2.47
N GLY A 40 7.89 2.55 -2.72
CA GLY A 40 7.11 1.56 -2.01
C GLY A 40 5.88 1.15 -2.79
N TYR A 41 4.96 0.54 -2.08
CA TYR A 41 3.74 0.01 -2.68
C TYR A 41 2.54 0.38 -1.85
N GLN A 42 1.46 0.67 -2.53
CA GLN A 42 0.17 0.79 -1.89
C GLN A 42 -0.62 -0.44 -2.26
N ILE A 43 -1.10 -1.13 -1.25
CA ILE A 43 -1.84 -2.37 -1.44
C ILE A 43 -3.28 -2.14 -1.01
N ASN A 44 -4.17 -2.16 -1.99
CA ASN A 44 -5.61 -2.04 -1.74
C ASN A 44 -6.20 -3.45 -1.71
N TYR A 45 -7.01 -3.73 -0.71
CA TYR A 45 -7.59 -5.06 -0.61
C TYR A 45 -8.99 -5.00 -0.04
N GLY A 46 -9.79 -5.95 -0.47
CA GLY A 46 -11.16 -6.02 0.01
C GLY A 46 -11.97 -4.84 -0.45
N GLU A 47 -12.74 -4.29 0.46
CA GLU A 47 -13.61 -3.20 0.11
C GLU A 47 -12.86 -1.90 0.00
N ARG A 48 -13.50 -1.00 -0.70
CA ARG A 48 -12.97 0.31 -0.96
C ARG A 48 -12.51 1.02 0.31
N GLY A 49 -11.39 1.67 0.22
CA GLY A 49 -10.87 2.40 1.36
C GLY A 49 -9.89 1.64 2.22
N ARG A 50 -9.75 0.36 1.98
CA ARG A 50 -8.82 -0.44 2.75
C ARG A 50 -7.51 -0.56 2.00
N TYR A 51 -6.46 -0.07 2.61
CA TYR A 51 -5.16 -0.15 1.98
C TYR A 51 -4.06 0.01 3.03
N ILE A 52 -2.87 -0.42 2.65
CA ILE A 52 -1.67 -0.17 3.43
C ILE A 52 -0.59 0.32 2.49
N GLN A 53 0.38 1.00 3.05
CA GLN A 53 1.53 1.46 2.27
C GLN A 53 2.77 0.88 2.92
N VAL A 54 3.62 0.28 2.09
CA VAL A 54 4.81 -0.42 2.57
C VAL A 54 5.99 -0.03 1.70
N LEU A 55 7.08 0.36 2.33
CA LEU A 55 8.30 0.66 1.60
C LEU A 55 8.85 -0.61 0.98
N LYS A 56 9.46 -0.46 -0.18
CA LYS A 56 10.01 -1.60 -0.89
C LYS A 56 10.98 -2.39 -0.01
N LYS A 57 11.78 -1.69 0.78
CA LYS A 57 12.76 -2.36 1.63
C LYS A 57 12.12 -3.22 2.71
N ASP A 58 10.85 -2.96 3.02
CA ASP A 58 10.17 -3.69 4.08
C ASP A 58 9.28 -4.81 3.54
N MET A 59 9.16 -4.93 2.24
CA MET A 59 8.24 -5.92 1.65
C MET A 59 8.61 -7.35 2.00
N ASN A 60 9.90 -7.67 2.00
CA ASN A 60 10.31 -9.03 2.31
C ASN A 60 9.93 -9.40 3.75
N ASN A 61 10.12 -8.47 4.67
CA ASN A 61 9.76 -8.72 6.05
C ASN A 61 8.26 -8.87 6.21
N LEU A 62 7.49 -8.05 5.48
CA LEU A 62 6.05 -8.15 5.53
C LEU A 62 5.59 -9.52 5.03
N MET A 63 6.15 -9.96 3.91
CA MET A 63 5.79 -11.27 3.37
C MET A 63 6.12 -12.39 4.34
N LYS A 64 7.27 -12.33 4.98
CA LYS A 64 7.65 -13.32 5.97
C LYS A 64 6.69 -13.32 7.15
N ALA A 65 6.33 -12.13 7.60
CA ALA A 65 5.41 -12.01 8.71
C ALA A 65 4.05 -12.62 8.37
N MET A 66 3.57 -12.34 7.17
CA MET A 66 2.28 -12.87 6.75
C MET A 66 2.30 -14.38 6.63
N GLN A 67 3.38 -14.92 6.06
CA GLN A 67 3.51 -16.37 5.93
C GLN A 67 3.58 -17.04 7.30
N THR A 68 4.32 -16.44 8.22
CA THR A 68 4.42 -16.96 9.56
C THR A 68 3.09 -16.93 10.27
N ALA A 69 2.35 -15.85 10.10
CA ALA A 69 1.03 -15.72 10.71
C ALA A 69 0.08 -16.81 10.20
N MET A 70 0.17 -17.10 8.92
CA MET A 70 -0.70 -18.13 8.34
C MET A 70 -0.37 -19.51 8.88
N LYS A 71 0.90 -19.76 9.13
CA LYS A 71 1.33 -21.06 9.65
C LYS A 71 1.02 -21.22 11.12
N ALA A 72 0.85 -20.12 11.82
CA ALA A 72 0.63 -20.16 13.25
C ALA A 72 -0.76 -20.69 13.62
N ASN A 73 -1.61 -20.85 12.66
CA ASN A 73 -2.94 -21.38 12.91
C ASN A 73 -2.98 -22.85 12.63
#